data_20a9d0b5778ca6888fc2131858439212
#
_entry.id   20a9d0b5778ca6888fc2131858439212
#
_cell.length_a   1.000
_cell.length_b   1.000
_cell.length_c   1.000
_cell.angle_alpha   90.00
_cell.angle_beta   90.00
_cell.angle_gamma   90.00
#
_symmetry.space_group_name_H-M   'P 1'
#
loop_
_entity.id
_entity.type
_entity.pdbx_description
1 polymer ?
#
loop_
_entity_poly.entity_id
_entity_poly.type
_entity_poly.pdbx_seq_one_letter_code
_entity_poly.pdbx_strand_id
1 'polypeptide(L)'
;MKSSMLPAIAVSLLAFGLAGCGHAEPPVPTPVRRSVSVATASNAGTDWPCFLGPTHDSKSSETGILTDWPDTGPPVVWQCPLGISYGIGSVTGGHYYQFDRYGDEARLTCLDAATGAFLWKFGYPTDYEDHLGYNNGPRCSPVIDDGRVYLFGAAGMLHCVSAENGSLLWKVDTAERFGVVQNFFGVGSTPVVEGDLLIVTVGGSPPECRDAGRYNMDMVRSNGTAIVAFDRRSGELRYAAGDELASYAVPQLATVDGRRWGFLFARGGLIGFEPSTGAIDFHFPWRARVHDSVNAATPVVVGDEVFITETYGPGSALLRVKPGGYDVVWQDPPGRDKAMQAHWNTPIHHQGYLYGSSGRHKSDAELRCIQWNTGKLMWSEPRLTRASLLYADGHFVCLGEDGTLRLVEATPEEYRCKAEVRLRDESTEEPLLREPAWAAPILSHGLLYLRGRDRLVCLRLIPDNDGVRQPRQSLSLDGRR
;
A
#
# COMPACT_ATOMS: atom_id res chain seq x y z
N MET A 1 6.71 -7.45 -82.03
CA MET A 1 6.57 -6.05 -82.41
C MET A 1 5.44 -5.43 -81.60
N LYS A 2 5.74 -4.64 -80.63
CA LYS A 2 5.17 -3.42 -80.11
C LYS A 2 5.68 -3.19 -78.68
N SER A 3 6.65 -2.30 -78.66
CA SER A 3 7.23 -1.66 -77.48
C SER A 3 6.17 -0.80 -76.82
N SER A 4 6.04 -0.87 -75.46
CA SER A 4 5.34 0.13 -74.67
C SER A 4 6.24 0.58 -73.53
N MET A 5 6.70 1.80 -73.63
CA MET A 5 7.46 2.55 -72.63
C MET A 5 6.55 2.85 -71.43
N LEU A 6 7.07 2.59 -70.24
CA LEU A 6 6.53 3.15 -68.97
C LEU A 6 7.30 4.38 -68.55
N PRO A 7 6.63 5.43 -68.02
CA PRO A 7 7.29 6.66 -67.59
C PRO A 7 7.94 6.50 -66.22
N ALA A 8 9.11 7.12 -66.07
CA ALA A 8 9.84 7.24 -64.81
C ALA A 8 9.11 8.19 -63.85
N ILE A 9 8.78 7.72 -62.66
CA ILE A 9 8.27 8.54 -61.53
C ILE A 9 9.48 9.05 -60.75
N ALA A 10 9.67 10.36 -60.76
CA ALA A 10 10.65 11.02 -59.93
C ALA A 10 10.18 11.00 -58.45
N VAL A 11 10.94 10.34 -57.60
CA VAL A 11 10.72 10.35 -56.14
C VAL A 11 11.45 11.55 -55.55
N SER A 12 10.71 12.58 -55.18
CA SER A 12 11.22 13.71 -54.41
C SER A 12 11.44 13.26 -52.95
N LEU A 13 12.69 13.16 -52.52
CA LEU A 13 13.09 13.00 -51.14
C LEU A 13 12.81 14.30 -50.38
N LEU A 14 11.71 14.34 -49.61
CA LEU A 14 11.50 15.34 -48.58
C LEU A 14 12.29 14.91 -47.35
N ALA A 15 13.37 15.61 -47.03
CA ALA A 15 14.08 15.51 -45.77
C ALA A 15 13.20 16.05 -44.65
N PHE A 16 12.56 15.16 -43.87
CA PHE A 16 11.97 15.55 -42.60
C PHE A 16 13.11 15.74 -41.59
N GLY A 17 13.33 17.00 -41.21
CA GLY A 17 14.15 17.33 -40.05
C GLY A 17 13.55 16.71 -38.78
N LEU A 18 14.29 15.80 -38.18
CA LEU A 18 14.03 15.33 -36.82
C LEU A 18 14.18 16.52 -35.85
N ALA A 19 13.07 17.22 -35.59
CA ALA A 19 12.96 18.09 -34.42
C ALA A 19 13.03 17.14 -33.21
N GLY A 20 14.16 17.16 -32.51
CA GLY A 20 14.30 16.45 -31.23
C GLY A 20 13.21 16.97 -30.29
N CYS A 21 12.22 16.12 -30.00
CA CYS A 21 11.33 16.33 -28.86
C CYS A 21 12.21 16.24 -27.61
N GLY A 22 12.69 17.38 -27.14
CA GLY A 22 13.23 17.50 -25.80
C GLY A 22 12.12 17.06 -24.85
N HIS A 23 12.26 15.90 -24.22
CA HIS A 23 11.39 15.48 -23.13
C HIS A 23 11.61 16.51 -22.03
N ALA A 24 10.63 17.40 -21.84
CA ALA A 24 10.61 18.29 -20.68
C ALA A 24 10.65 17.39 -19.42
N GLU A 25 11.60 17.64 -18.55
CA GLU A 25 11.69 16.95 -17.25
C GLU A 25 10.32 17.10 -16.55
N PRO A 26 9.69 15.98 -16.10
CA PRO A 26 8.38 16.09 -15.46
C PRO A 26 8.50 16.99 -14.24
N PRO A 27 7.54 17.88 -14.00
CA PRO A 27 7.64 18.87 -12.93
C PRO A 27 7.82 18.17 -11.60
N VAL A 28 8.80 18.62 -10.83
CA VAL A 28 8.92 18.26 -9.41
C VAL A 28 7.63 18.71 -8.74
N PRO A 29 6.98 17.87 -7.91
CA PRO A 29 5.76 18.27 -7.22
C PRO A 29 6.00 19.56 -6.44
N THR A 30 5.29 20.63 -6.81
CA THR A 30 5.34 21.89 -6.06
C THR A 30 4.14 21.88 -5.13
N PRO A 31 4.34 21.85 -3.79
CA PRO A 31 3.23 21.85 -2.86
C PRO A 31 2.48 23.18 -2.94
N VAL A 32 1.15 23.09 -3.06
CA VAL A 32 0.29 24.26 -2.88
C VAL A 32 0.10 24.47 -1.38
N ARG A 33 0.79 25.47 -0.84
CA ARG A 33 0.68 25.85 0.57
C ARG A 33 -0.57 26.67 0.81
N ARG A 34 -1.36 26.31 1.81
CA ARG A 34 -2.22 27.29 2.49
C ARG A 34 -1.44 27.93 3.63
N SER A 35 -1.65 29.20 3.87
CA SER A 35 -1.06 29.95 4.98
C SER A 35 -1.77 29.60 6.31
N VAL A 36 -1.62 28.36 6.75
CA VAL A 36 -1.82 28.03 8.15
C VAL A 36 -0.48 28.29 8.82
N SER A 37 -0.43 29.11 9.85
CA SER A 37 0.80 29.33 10.62
C SER A 37 1.23 27.99 11.21
N VAL A 38 2.24 27.37 10.62
CA VAL A 38 2.82 26.11 11.11
C VAL A 38 3.63 26.50 12.33
N ALA A 39 3.00 26.45 13.50
CA ALA A 39 3.75 26.34 14.74
C ALA A 39 4.41 24.95 14.73
N THR A 40 5.73 24.89 14.76
CA THR A 40 6.54 23.68 14.90
C THR A 40 6.42 23.14 16.33
N ALA A 41 5.21 22.73 16.73
CA ALA A 41 5.00 21.92 17.92
C ALA A 41 5.02 20.48 17.47
N SER A 42 6.09 19.74 17.75
CA SER A 42 6.13 18.31 17.59
C SER A 42 5.10 17.67 18.51
N ASN A 43 3.91 17.36 18.01
CA ASN A 43 3.08 16.39 18.70
C ASN A 43 3.91 15.13 18.84
N ALA A 44 3.96 14.55 20.04
CA ALA A 44 4.60 13.28 20.30
C ALA A 44 3.80 12.19 19.54
N GLY A 45 4.06 12.05 18.24
CA GLY A 45 3.39 11.13 17.34
C GLY A 45 4.28 9.94 17.00
N THR A 46 3.78 9.08 16.16
CA THR A 46 4.45 7.84 15.75
C THR A 46 4.80 7.90 14.26
N ASP A 47 6.03 7.53 13.91
CA ASP A 47 6.44 7.32 12.52
C ASP A 47 5.64 6.18 11.86
N TRP A 48 5.51 6.24 10.53
CA TRP A 48 4.87 5.23 9.70
C TRP A 48 5.85 4.68 8.66
N PRO A 49 6.81 3.83 9.06
CA PRO A 49 8.01 3.52 8.26
C PRO A 49 7.78 2.54 7.12
N CYS A 50 6.61 1.88 7.04
CA CYS A 50 6.31 0.85 6.05
C CYS A 50 4.81 0.68 5.82
N PHE A 51 4.45 -0.22 4.90
CA PHE A 51 3.06 -0.59 4.65
C PHE A 51 2.39 -1.13 5.91
N LEU A 52 1.17 -0.66 6.20
CA LEU A 52 0.36 -0.93 7.39
C LEU A 52 0.96 -0.41 8.71
N GLY A 53 2.01 0.42 8.64
CA GLY A 53 2.56 1.15 9.79
C GLY A 53 3.50 0.36 10.69
N PRO A 54 3.88 0.93 11.84
CA PRO A 54 4.92 0.38 12.69
C PRO A 54 4.55 -0.96 13.34
N THR A 55 3.27 -1.26 13.46
CA THR A 55 2.71 -2.51 14.01
C THR A 55 2.23 -3.47 12.93
N HIS A 56 2.35 -3.09 11.64
CA HIS A 56 1.94 -3.87 10.47
C HIS A 56 0.46 -4.30 10.47
N ASP A 57 -0.43 -3.48 11.07
CA ASP A 57 -1.86 -3.78 11.22
C ASP A 57 -2.80 -2.60 10.94
N SER A 58 -2.30 -1.56 10.28
CA SER A 58 -3.03 -0.30 9.98
C SER A 58 -3.60 0.40 11.21
N LYS A 59 -2.91 0.32 12.35
CA LYS A 59 -3.32 1.03 13.57
C LYS A 59 -2.32 2.10 13.96
N SER A 60 -2.85 3.26 14.34
CA SER A 60 -2.10 4.31 15.00
C SER A 60 -2.39 4.28 16.50
N SER A 61 -1.35 4.49 17.31
CA SER A 61 -1.46 4.71 18.75
C SER A 61 -1.76 6.15 19.12
N GLU A 62 -1.84 7.04 18.14
CA GLU A 62 -2.11 8.45 18.35
C GLU A 62 -3.57 8.67 18.79
N THR A 63 -3.79 9.63 19.67
CA THR A 63 -5.10 9.94 20.27
C THR A 63 -5.41 11.44 20.16
N GLY A 64 -6.66 11.80 20.38
CA GLY A 64 -7.14 13.19 20.29
C GLY A 64 -7.49 13.58 18.85
N ILE A 65 -7.92 12.62 18.03
CA ILE A 65 -8.34 12.91 16.66
C ILE A 65 -9.60 13.77 16.64
N LEU A 66 -9.73 14.60 15.62
CA LEU A 66 -10.96 15.33 15.33
C LEU A 66 -12.07 14.35 14.98
N THR A 67 -13.16 14.33 15.74
CA THR A 67 -14.33 13.49 15.50
C THR A 67 -15.52 14.28 14.97
N ASP A 68 -15.50 15.58 15.13
CA ASP A 68 -16.49 16.52 14.62
C ASP A 68 -15.86 17.30 13.46
N TRP A 69 -16.17 16.87 12.23
CA TRP A 69 -15.62 17.49 11.03
C TRP A 69 -16.56 18.57 10.49
N PRO A 70 -16.04 19.73 10.07
CA PRO A 70 -16.83 20.64 9.25
C PRO A 70 -17.20 20.00 7.90
N ASP A 71 -18.16 20.56 7.18
CA ASP A 71 -18.61 20.08 5.88
C ASP A 71 -17.47 19.97 4.85
N THR A 72 -16.39 20.72 5.06
CA THR A 72 -15.17 20.68 4.23
C THR A 72 -14.17 19.61 4.66
N GLY A 73 -14.44 18.88 5.75
CA GLY A 73 -13.54 17.87 6.34
C GLY A 73 -12.45 18.46 7.24
N PRO A 74 -11.53 17.64 7.73
CA PRO A 74 -10.37 18.11 8.49
C PRO A 74 -9.54 19.09 7.68
N PRO A 75 -8.87 20.09 8.33
CA PRO A 75 -8.10 21.11 7.62
C PRO A 75 -7.01 20.53 6.71
N VAL A 76 -6.98 20.97 5.45
CA VAL A 76 -5.89 20.66 4.51
C VAL A 76 -4.64 21.45 4.90
N VAL A 77 -3.55 20.76 5.21
CA VAL A 77 -2.26 21.38 5.53
C VAL A 77 -1.48 21.67 4.26
N TRP A 78 -1.38 20.65 3.39
CA TRP A 78 -0.77 20.77 2.08
C TRP A 78 -1.28 19.69 1.13
N GLN A 79 -1.02 19.86 -0.14
CA GLN A 79 -1.31 18.89 -1.18
C GLN A 79 -0.28 18.98 -2.30
N CYS A 80 -0.01 17.87 -2.99
CA CYS A 80 0.86 17.89 -4.16
C CYS A 80 0.40 16.88 -5.22
N PRO A 81 0.70 17.13 -6.52
CA PRO A 81 0.46 16.15 -7.57
C PRO A 81 1.36 14.93 -7.40
N LEU A 82 0.89 13.77 -7.84
CA LEU A 82 1.61 12.51 -7.85
C LEU A 82 1.68 11.92 -9.26
N GLY A 83 2.69 11.10 -9.49
CA GLY A 83 2.74 10.18 -10.61
C GLY A 83 1.83 8.96 -10.42
N ILE A 84 1.82 8.08 -11.42
CA ILE A 84 1.02 6.86 -11.38
C ILE A 84 1.62 5.84 -10.40
N SER A 85 0.78 5.28 -9.53
CA SER A 85 1.09 4.22 -8.57
C SER A 85 -0.18 3.82 -7.83
N TYR A 86 -0.15 2.70 -7.11
CA TYR A 86 -1.18 2.35 -6.12
C TYR A 86 -0.63 2.33 -4.68
N GLY A 87 0.69 2.43 -4.50
CA GLY A 87 1.31 2.48 -3.17
C GLY A 87 1.07 3.83 -2.48
N ILE A 88 0.84 3.79 -1.19
CA ILE A 88 0.96 4.96 -0.31
C ILE A 88 2.44 5.16 0.04
N GLY A 89 2.82 6.36 0.45
CA GLY A 89 4.15 6.63 0.96
C GLY A 89 4.39 6.07 2.36
N SER A 90 5.48 6.51 2.97
CA SER A 90 5.84 6.21 4.35
C SER A 90 6.40 7.47 5.01
N VAL A 91 6.31 7.56 6.35
CA VAL A 91 6.73 8.74 7.12
C VAL A 91 7.73 8.32 8.18
N THR A 92 8.92 8.93 8.18
CA THR A 92 9.94 8.67 9.20
C THR A 92 10.81 9.91 9.42
N GLY A 93 11.06 10.27 10.67
CA GLY A 93 11.97 11.35 11.01
C GLY A 93 11.59 12.70 10.41
N GLY A 94 10.29 13.00 10.30
CA GLY A 94 9.79 14.23 9.70
C GLY A 94 9.81 14.28 8.17
N HIS A 95 10.08 13.16 7.50
CA HIS A 95 10.11 13.04 6.04
C HIS A 95 8.99 12.13 5.56
N TYR A 96 8.35 12.52 4.44
CA TYR A 96 7.39 11.71 3.70
C TYR A 96 8.05 11.18 2.43
N TYR A 97 8.01 9.87 2.21
CA TYR A 97 8.64 9.19 1.08
C TYR A 97 7.55 8.63 0.17
N GLN A 98 7.49 9.07 -1.09
CA GLN A 98 6.52 8.59 -2.09
C GLN A 98 7.21 7.86 -3.23
N PHE A 99 6.72 6.65 -3.56
CA PHE A 99 7.18 5.88 -4.71
C PHE A 99 6.09 5.85 -5.79
N ASP A 100 6.39 6.42 -6.96
CA ASP A 100 5.47 6.53 -8.08
C ASP A 100 6.21 6.50 -9.43
N ARG A 101 5.51 6.69 -10.55
CA ARG A 101 6.10 6.71 -11.89
C ARG A 101 5.65 7.94 -12.66
N TYR A 102 6.58 8.58 -13.34
CA TYR A 102 6.38 9.67 -14.30
C TYR A 102 6.98 9.28 -15.64
N GLY A 103 6.15 9.17 -16.68
CA GLY A 103 6.62 8.68 -17.98
C GLY A 103 7.31 7.32 -17.84
N ASP A 104 8.58 7.25 -18.24
CA ASP A 104 9.40 6.05 -18.19
C ASP A 104 10.35 5.99 -16.96
N GLU A 105 10.13 6.85 -15.96
CA GLU A 105 10.93 6.90 -14.73
C GLU A 105 10.10 6.44 -13.53
N ALA A 106 10.49 5.34 -12.87
CA ALA A 106 10.04 5.03 -11.52
C ALA A 106 10.83 5.87 -10.51
N ARG A 107 10.14 6.57 -9.59
CA ARG A 107 10.72 7.63 -8.80
C ARG A 107 10.33 7.57 -7.33
N LEU A 108 11.31 7.62 -6.45
CA LEU A 108 11.13 7.94 -5.04
C LEU A 108 11.31 9.43 -4.85
N THR A 109 10.33 10.08 -4.25
CA THR A 109 10.38 11.50 -3.87
C THR A 109 10.34 11.62 -2.36
N CYS A 110 11.27 12.37 -1.78
CA CYS A 110 11.28 12.72 -0.37
C CYS A 110 10.77 14.15 -0.19
N LEU A 111 9.79 14.31 0.69
CA LEU A 111 9.19 15.59 1.05
C LEU A 111 9.35 15.82 2.56
N ASP A 112 9.38 17.07 2.98
CA ASP A 112 9.14 17.43 4.37
C ASP A 112 7.70 17.06 4.74
N ALA A 113 7.52 16.24 5.75
CA ALA A 113 6.22 15.67 6.10
C ALA A 113 5.20 16.73 6.56
N ALA A 114 5.65 17.77 7.27
CA ALA A 114 4.79 18.81 7.80
C ALA A 114 4.35 19.84 6.76
N THR A 115 5.19 20.09 5.74
CA THR A 115 4.99 21.20 4.78
C THR A 115 4.78 20.74 3.33
N GLY A 116 5.09 19.48 3.01
CA GLY A 116 5.10 18.95 1.64
C GLY A 116 6.25 19.50 0.79
N ALA A 117 7.20 20.24 1.37
CA ALA A 117 8.33 20.78 0.62
C ALA A 117 9.22 19.68 0.06
N PHE A 118 9.59 19.80 -1.21
CA PHE A 118 10.52 18.87 -1.86
C PHE A 118 11.90 18.93 -1.19
N LEU A 119 12.50 17.76 -0.91
CA LEU A 119 13.84 17.64 -0.35
C LEU A 119 14.80 17.01 -1.37
N TRP A 120 14.51 15.81 -1.85
CA TRP A 120 15.31 15.12 -2.86
C TRP A 120 14.50 14.06 -3.61
N LYS A 121 15.03 13.55 -4.71
CA LYS A 121 14.46 12.43 -5.48
C LYS A 121 15.54 11.41 -5.86
N PHE A 122 15.12 10.16 -6.01
CA PHE A 122 15.86 9.09 -6.68
C PHE A 122 14.98 8.52 -7.79
N GLY A 123 15.53 8.30 -8.98
CA GLY A 123 14.78 7.75 -10.11
C GLY A 123 15.59 6.70 -10.87
N TYR A 124 14.88 5.80 -11.54
CA TYR A 124 15.46 4.83 -12.46
C TYR A 124 14.51 4.53 -13.62
N PRO A 125 15.04 4.19 -14.82
CA PRO A 125 14.20 3.89 -15.98
C PRO A 125 13.41 2.61 -15.78
N THR A 126 12.17 2.56 -16.30
CA THR A 126 11.30 1.39 -16.30
C THR A 126 10.41 1.37 -17.54
N ASP A 127 10.37 0.23 -18.21
CA ASP A 127 9.51 -0.07 -19.35
C ASP A 127 8.31 -0.96 -18.98
N TYR A 128 8.08 -1.18 -17.67
CA TYR A 128 7.00 -2.02 -17.19
C TYR A 128 5.65 -1.58 -17.77
N GLU A 129 4.91 -2.54 -18.32
CA GLU A 129 3.53 -2.38 -18.77
C GLU A 129 2.61 -3.37 -18.04
N ASP A 130 1.52 -2.84 -17.49
CA ASP A 130 0.50 -3.65 -16.83
C ASP A 130 -0.28 -4.46 -17.87
N HIS A 131 -0.31 -5.78 -17.73
CA HIS A 131 -0.96 -6.66 -18.69
C HIS A 131 -2.47 -6.45 -18.83
N LEU A 132 -3.12 -5.88 -17.81
CA LEU A 132 -4.55 -5.59 -17.80
C LEU A 132 -4.86 -4.10 -18.07
N GLY A 133 -3.82 -3.28 -18.25
CA GLY A 133 -3.94 -1.87 -18.61
C GLY A 133 -4.45 -0.95 -17.49
N TYR A 134 -4.33 -1.37 -16.23
CA TYR A 134 -4.78 -0.54 -15.11
C TYR A 134 -3.82 0.60 -14.79
N ASN A 135 -2.54 0.28 -14.50
CA ASN A 135 -1.57 1.27 -14.04
C ASN A 135 -0.15 0.73 -14.16
N ASN A 136 0.74 1.48 -14.80
CA ASN A 136 2.13 1.08 -15.03
C ASN A 136 3.09 1.52 -13.90
N GLY A 137 2.59 2.09 -12.81
CA GLY A 137 3.39 2.52 -11.68
C GLY A 137 3.63 1.41 -10.64
N PRO A 138 4.49 1.67 -9.64
CA PRO A 138 4.73 0.74 -8.54
C PRO A 138 3.50 0.55 -7.66
N ARG A 139 3.43 -0.61 -6.98
CA ARG A 139 2.37 -0.95 -6.03
C ARG A 139 2.87 -0.96 -4.59
N CYS A 140 4.18 -1.12 -4.40
CA CYS A 140 4.79 -1.20 -3.08
C CYS A 140 4.88 0.17 -2.41
N SER A 141 4.77 0.19 -1.08
CA SER A 141 5.16 1.33 -0.27
C SER A 141 6.69 1.33 -0.07
N PRO A 142 7.35 2.48 0.05
CA PRO A 142 8.72 2.55 0.54
C PRO A 142 8.83 1.94 1.94
N VAL A 143 9.91 1.24 2.23
CA VAL A 143 10.21 0.73 3.58
C VAL A 143 11.43 1.45 4.10
N ILE A 144 11.32 2.13 5.24
CA ILE A 144 12.40 2.90 5.84
C ILE A 144 12.90 2.20 7.09
N ASP A 145 14.19 1.89 7.12
CA ASP A 145 14.85 1.28 8.26
C ASP A 145 16.34 1.66 8.32
N ASP A 146 16.82 2.02 9.50
CA ASP A 146 18.24 2.31 9.78
C ASP A 146 18.88 3.24 8.72
N GLY A 147 18.23 4.37 8.40
CA GLY A 147 18.71 5.35 7.43
C GLY A 147 18.70 4.90 5.97
N ARG A 148 17.98 3.83 5.65
CA ARG A 148 17.79 3.27 4.29
C ARG A 148 16.35 3.28 3.88
N VAL A 149 16.12 3.40 2.58
CA VAL A 149 14.81 3.23 1.96
C VAL A 149 14.89 2.08 0.97
N TYR A 150 14.03 1.09 1.13
CA TYR A 150 13.91 -0.05 0.22
C TYR A 150 12.71 0.13 -0.68
N LEU A 151 12.90 -0.10 -1.98
CA LEU A 151 11.90 0.06 -3.04
C LEU A 151 11.84 -1.21 -3.86
N PHE A 152 10.63 -1.70 -4.12
CA PHE A 152 10.43 -2.85 -4.99
C PHE A 152 9.51 -2.45 -6.15
N GLY A 153 10.09 -2.22 -7.33
CA GLY A 153 9.42 -1.76 -8.52
C GLY A 153 8.57 -2.84 -9.20
N ALA A 154 7.58 -2.44 -9.97
CA ALA A 154 6.61 -3.35 -10.60
C ALA A 154 7.25 -4.37 -11.56
N ALA A 155 8.40 -4.04 -12.17
CA ALA A 155 9.19 -4.95 -13.00
C ALA A 155 10.10 -5.91 -12.20
N GLY A 156 10.15 -5.82 -10.86
CA GLY A 156 11.00 -6.68 -10.04
C GLY A 156 12.38 -6.08 -9.69
N MET A 157 12.61 -4.80 -9.98
CA MET A 157 13.84 -4.11 -9.54
C MET A 157 13.74 -3.76 -8.06
N LEU A 158 14.64 -4.32 -7.25
CA LEU A 158 14.80 -4.01 -5.83
C LEU A 158 15.94 -3.00 -5.65
N HIS A 159 15.68 -1.89 -4.99
CA HIS A 159 16.67 -0.84 -4.70
C HIS A 159 16.75 -0.56 -3.21
N CYS A 160 17.96 -0.27 -2.74
CA CYS A 160 18.21 0.34 -1.45
C CYS A 160 18.90 1.69 -1.68
N VAL A 161 18.32 2.75 -1.14
CA VAL A 161 18.87 4.10 -1.24
C VAL A 161 19.05 4.71 0.14
N SER A 162 19.92 5.71 0.25
CA SER A 162 20.10 6.48 1.49
C SER A 162 18.83 7.30 1.78
N ALA A 163 18.30 7.22 2.99
CA ALA A 163 17.18 8.05 3.43
C ALA A 163 17.56 9.53 3.56
N GLU A 164 18.84 9.84 3.74
CA GLU A 164 19.34 11.20 3.90
C GLU A 164 19.28 12.00 2.59
N ASN A 165 19.67 11.38 1.46
CA ASN A 165 19.90 12.12 0.22
C ASN A 165 19.48 11.38 -1.07
N GLY A 166 18.90 10.18 -0.97
CA GLY A 166 18.45 9.39 -2.12
C GLY A 166 19.57 8.72 -2.93
N SER A 167 20.83 8.74 -2.48
CA SER A 167 21.91 8.07 -3.20
C SER A 167 21.73 6.55 -3.20
N LEU A 168 21.96 5.92 -4.36
CA LEU A 168 21.86 4.47 -4.51
C LEU A 168 22.94 3.77 -3.68
N LEU A 169 22.55 2.85 -2.81
CA LEU A 169 23.44 2.01 -2.01
C LEU A 169 23.66 0.66 -2.69
N TRP A 170 22.59 -0.01 -3.07
CA TRP A 170 22.65 -1.26 -3.84
C TRP A 170 21.33 -1.50 -4.60
N LYS A 171 21.37 -2.40 -5.60
CA LYS A 171 20.20 -2.84 -6.34
C LYS A 171 20.30 -4.30 -6.75
N VAL A 172 19.15 -4.95 -6.94
CA VAL A 172 19.04 -6.33 -7.45
C VAL A 172 17.90 -6.38 -8.46
N ASP A 173 18.16 -6.93 -9.63
CA ASP A 173 17.12 -7.33 -10.58
C ASP A 173 16.62 -8.73 -10.19
N THR A 174 15.49 -8.78 -9.48
CA THR A 174 14.93 -10.07 -9.04
C THR A 174 14.24 -10.80 -10.18
N ALA A 175 13.72 -10.09 -11.18
CA ALA A 175 13.07 -10.69 -12.33
C ALA A 175 14.08 -11.46 -13.18
N GLU A 176 15.22 -10.87 -13.49
CA GLU A 176 16.30 -11.54 -14.21
C GLU A 176 16.91 -12.68 -13.39
N ARG A 177 17.25 -12.39 -12.13
CA ARG A 177 17.98 -13.31 -11.26
C ARG A 177 17.23 -14.59 -10.94
N PHE A 178 15.90 -14.52 -10.74
CA PHE A 178 15.06 -15.63 -10.31
C PHE A 178 14.08 -16.12 -11.38
N GLY A 179 14.09 -15.50 -12.57
CA GLY A 179 13.23 -15.89 -13.69
C GLY A 179 11.75 -15.56 -13.42
N VAL A 180 11.46 -14.38 -12.89
CA VAL A 180 10.08 -13.97 -12.64
C VAL A 180 9.34 -13.83 -13.96
N VAL A 181 8.25 -14.60 -14.13
CA VAL A 181 7.28 -14.37 -15.19
C VAL A 181 6.29 -13.33 -14.68
N GLN A 182 6.11 -12.26 -15.45
CA GLN A 182 5.22 -11.17 -15.04
C GLN A 182 3.84 -11.69 -14.70
N ASN A 183 3.41 -11.50 -13.45
CA ASN A 183 2.04 -11.70 -13.00
C ASN A 183 1.13 -10.58 -13.54
N PHE A 184 -0.18 -10.67 -13.35
CA PHE A 184 -1.19 -9.76 -13.91
C PHE A 184 -0.87 -8.28 -13.72
N PHE A 185 -0.36 -7.92 -12.52
CA PHE A 185 -0.07 -6.54 -12.12
C PHE A 185 1.41 -6.30 -11.80
N GLY A 186 2.31 -7.17 -12.25
CA GLY A 186 3.73 -7.12 -11.91
C GLY A 186 4.00 -7.45 -10.43
N VAL A 187 5.10 -6.94 -9.92
CA VAL A 187 5.45 -7.08 -8.49
C VAL A 187 4.64 -6.07 -7.67
N GLY A 188 4.02 -6.53 -6.59
CA GLY A 188 3.13 -5.69 -5.76
C GLY A 188 3.35 -5.81 -4.26
N SER A 189 4.01 -6.87 -3.80
CA SER A 189 4.27 -7.08 -2.36
C SER A 189 5.36 -6.14 -1.85
N THR A 190 5.10 -5.46 -0.75
CA THR A 190 6.10 -4.61 -0.07
C THR A 190 7.11 -5.49 0.68
N PRO A 191 8.43 -5.21 0.60
CA PRO A 191 9.43 -5.91 1.41
C PRO A 191 9.20 -5.74 2.92
N VAL A 192 9.71 -6.69 3.71
CA VAL A 192 9.72 -6.57 5.18
C VAL A 192 11.13 -6.74 5.72
N VAL A 193 11.45 -6.01 6.79
CA VAL A 193 12.75 -6.09 7.47
C VAL A 193 12.65 -6.99 8.69
N GLU A 194 13.60 -7.93 8.83
CA GLU A 194 13.75 -8.79 9.99
C GLU A 194 15.21 -8.90 10.39
N GLY A 195 15.61 -8.21 11.45
CA GLY A 195 17.02 -8.13 11.86
C GLY A 195 17.91 -7.59 10.74
N ASP A 196 18.88 -8.37 10.29
CA ASP A 196 19.75 -8.01 9.15
C ASP A 196 19.22 -8.45 7.78
N LEU A 197 17.99 -8.96 7.72
CA LEU A 197 17.36 -9.45 6.49
C LEU A 197 16.36 -8.45 5.93
N LEU A 198 16.33 -8.36 4.61
CA LEU A 198 15.24 -7.80 3.82
C LEU A 198 14.54 -8.97 3.10
N ILE A 199 13.34 -9.29 3.53
CA ILE A 199 12.53 -10.39 3.00
C ILE A 199 11.60 -9.86 1.92
N VAL A 200 11.63 -10.49 0.75
CA VAL A 200 10.93 -10.07 -0.46
C VAL A 200 10.16 -11.24 -1.05
N THR A 201 8.94 -11.00 -1.47
CA THR A 201 8.14 -11.99 -2.23
C THR A 201 8.50 -11.91 -3.70
N VAL A 202 9.14 -12.95 -4.25
CA VAL A 202 9.65 -12.97 -5.63
C VAL A 202 8.84 -13.89 -6.54
N GLY A 203 8.70 -15.18 -6.19
CA GLY A 203 7.90 -16.13 -6.97
C GLY A 203 8.43 -16.35 -8.39
N GLY A 204 9.72 -16.61 -8.52
CA GLY A 204 10.36 -16.92 -9.80
C GLY A 204 9.93 -18.26 -10.38
N SER A 205 10.30 -18.49 -11.63
CA SER A 205 9.91 -19.66 -12.42
C SER A 205 11.10 -20.26 -13.16
N PRO A 206 11.06 -21.56 -13.49
CA PRO A 206 12.07 -22.19 -14.34
C PRO A 206 12.14 -21.54 -15.74
N PRO A 207 13.29 -21.63 -16.43
CA PRO A 207 13.51 -20.96 -17.73
C PRO A 207 12.46 -21.30 -18.79
N GLU A 208 11.92 -22.52 -18.81
CA GLU A 208 10.89 -22.96 -19.75
C GLU A 208 9.53 -22.27 -19.57
N CYS A 209 9.31 -21.56 -18.46
CA CYS A 209 8.10 -20.78 -18.22
C CYS A 209 8.21 -19.33 -18.74
N ARG A 210 9.37 -18.87 -19.23
CA ARG A 210 9.61 -17.47 -19.60
C ARG A 210 8.66 -16.93 -20.66
N ASP A 211 8.29 -17.79 -21.61
CA ASP A 211 7.41 -17.43 -22.73
C ASP A 211 5.93 -17.61 -22.42
N ALA A 212 5.58 -17.96 -21.17
CA ALA A 212 4.21 -18.03 -20.74
C ALA A 212 3.63 -16.61 -20.67
N GLY A 213 2.86 -16.22 -21.67
CA GLY A 213 2.12 -14.96 -21.65
C GLY A 213 0.96 -14.99 -20.66
N ARG A 214 0.33 -13.85 -20.45
CA ARG A 214 -0.79 -13.67 -19.48
C ARG A 214 -1.94 -14.69 -19.63
N TYR A 215 -2.15 -15.23 -20.81
CA TYR A 215 -3.21 -16.23 -21.07
C TYR A 215 -2.80 -17.65 -20.69
N ASN A 216 -1.51 -17.90 -20.48
CA ASN A 216 -0.96 -19.21 -20.15
C ASN A 216 -0.36 -19.27 -18.74
N MET A 217 -0.84 -18.42 -17.84
CA MET A 217 -0.33 -18.35 -16.45
C MET A 217 -0.53 -19.66 -15.68
N ASP A 218 -1.43 -20.53 -16.10
CA ASP A 218 -1.58 -21.86 -15.51
C ASP A 218 -0.41 -22.82 -15.87
N MET A 219 0.40 -22.47 -16.86
CA MET A 219 1.63 -23.18 -17.20
C MET A 219 2.84 -22.68 -16.39
N VAL A 220 2.71 -21.56 -15.72
CA VAL A 220 3.78 -20.98 -14.89
C VAL A 220 3.81 -21.72 -13.56
N ARG A 221 4.98 -22.23 -13.22
CA ARG A 221 5.23 -22.91 -11.94
C ARG A 221 6.36 -22.25 -11.17
N SER A 222 6.38 -22.45 -9.88
CA SER A 222 7.44 -21.95 -9.00
C SER A 222 8.76 -22.69 -9.23
N ASN A 223 9.86 -22.04 -8.87
CA ASN A 223 11.21 -22.60 -8.82
C ASN A 223 11.79 -22.58 -7.39
N GLY A 224 10.95 -22.52 -6.38
CA GLY A 224 11.40 -22.52 -4.97
C GLY A 224 11.79 -21.14 -4.43
N THR A 225 11.35 -20.05 -5.06
CA THR A 225 11.73 -18.68 -4.70
C THR A 225 10.53 -17.80 -4.33
N ALA A 226 9.49 -18.39 -3.71
CA ALA A 226 8.35 -17.61 -3.23
C ALA A 226 8.81 -16.48 -2.30
N ILE A 227 9.77 -16.80 -1.42
CA ILE A 227 10.36 -15.91 -0.43
C ILE A 227 11.86 -15.84 -0.72
N VAL A 228 12.40 -14.64 -0.82
CA VAL A 228 13.85 -14.41 -0.97
C VAL A 228 14.27 -13.40 0.08
N ALA A 229 15.32 -13.74 0.83
CA ALA A 229 15.92 -12.82 1.80
C ALA A 229 17.29 -12.35 1.34
N PHE A 230 17.49 -11.07 1.43
CA PHE A 230 18.76 -10.40 1.17
C PHE A 230 19.34 -9.82 2.47
N ASP A 231 20.66 -9.71 2.55
CA ASP A 231 21.25 -8.83 3.53
C ASP A 231 20.80 -7.39 3.29
N ARG A 232 20.17 -6.76 4.27
CA ARG A 232 19.56 -5.44 4.10
C ARG A 232 20.57 -4.33 3.81
N ARG A 233 21.86 -4.52 4.17
CA ARG A 233 22.91 -3.52 3.97
C ARG A 233 23.63 -3.66 2.65
N SER A 234 23.88 -4.89 2.20
CA SER A 234 24.68 -5.18 1.00
C SER A 234 23.87 -5.62 -0.21
N GLY A 235 22.63 -6.11 -0.03
CA GLY A 235 21.82 -6.72 -1.10
C GLY A 235 22.29 -8.13 -1.47
N GLU A 236 23.16 -8.75 -0.70
CA GLU A 236 23.62 -10.13 -0.91
C GLU A 236 22.49 -11.12 -0.57
N LEU A 237 22.33 -12.14 -1.39
CA LEU A 237 21.37 -13.21 -1.16
C LEU A 237 21.73 -14.00 0.10
N ARG A 238 20.78 -14.15 1.01
CA ARG A 238 20.91 -14.96 2.22
C ARG A 238 20.24 -16.31 2.07
N TYR A 239 18.99 -16.34 1.60
CA TYR A 239 18.27 -17.57 1.29
C TYR A 239 17.15 -17.32 0.26
N ALA A 240 16.69 -18.41 -0.37
CA ALA A 240 15.46 -18.46 -1.15
C ALA A 240 14.69 -19.72 -0.73
N ALA A 241 13.36 -19.61 -0.61
CA ALA A 241 12.52 -20.68 -0.09
C ALA A 241 11.06 -20.58 -0.56
N GLY A 242 10.33 -21.70 -0.42
CA GLY A 242 8.91 -21.79 -0.72
C GLY A 242 8.60 -22.08 -2.18
N ASP A 243 7.84 -23.15 -2.41
CA ASP A 243 7.45 -23.59 -3.76
C ASP A 243 6.08 -23.03 -4.14
N GLU A 244 6.00 -21.69 -4.23
CA GLU A 244 4.81 -20.92 -4.61
C GLU A 244 5.17 -19.77 -5.54
N LEU A 245 4.20 -19.35 -6.33
CA LEU A 245 4.30 -18.10 -7.09
C LEU A 245 3.92 -16.91 -6.17
N ALA A 246 4.48 -15.75 -6.48
CA ALA A 246 4.10 -14.53 -5.78
C ALA A 246 2.64 -14.14 -6.05
N SER A 247 2.04 -13.49 -5.05
CA SER A 247 0.83 -12.70 -5.17
C SER A 247 1.11 -11.26 -4.70
N TYR A 248 0.16 -10.57 -4.10
CA TYR A 248 0.32 -9.14 -3.80
C TYR A 248 0.31 -8.85 -2.29
N ALA A 249 -0.05 -9.85 -1.47
CA ALA A 249 -0.01 -9.73 -0.03
C ALA A 249 1.41 -9.51 0.48
N VAL A 250 1.56 -8.66 1.50
CA VAL A 250 2.83 -8.43 2.18
C VAL A 250 3.08 -9.54 3.19
N PRO A 251 4.29 -10.07 3.33
CA PRO A 251 4.61 -11.01 4.40
C PRO A 251 4.35 -10.39 5.78
N GLN A 252 3.63 -11.10 6.64
CA GLN A 252 3.40 -10.69 8.01
C GLN A 252 4.36 -11.40 8.96
N LEU A 253 5.06 -10.65 9.80
CA LEU A 253 5.99 -11.21 10.78
C LEU A 253 5.39 -11.08 12.18
N ALA A 254 5.39 -12.18 12.94
CA ALA A 254 4.86 -12.21 14.30
C ALA A 254 5.67 -13.13 15.23
N THR A 255 5.57 -12.89 16.53
CA THR A 255 6.07 -13.80 17.54
C THR A 255 4.89 -14.54 18.17
N VAL A 256 4.84 -15.86 18.00
CA VAL A 256 3.79 -16.74 18.52
C VAL A 256 4.45 -17.73 19.45
N ASP A 257 4.00 -17.79 20.69
CA ASP A 257 4.53 -18.69 21.73
C ASP A 257 6.07 -18.65 21.87
N GLY A 258 6.64 -17.44 21.76
CA GLY A 258 8.08 -17.20 21.85
C GLY A 258 8.88 -17.56 20.59
N ARG A 259 8.26 -18.11 19.57
CA ARG A 259 8.87 -18.40 18.27
C ARG A 259 8.56 -17.29 17.27
N ARG A 260 9.55 -16.88 16.45
CA ARG A 260 9.38 -15.95 15.36
C ARG A 260 8.83 -16.66 14.12
N TRP A 261 7.82 -16.07 13.50
CA TRP A 261 7.11 -16.56 12.34
C TRP A 261 7.03 -15.53 11.25
N GLY A 262 7.05 -16.01 9.99
CA GLY A 262 6.61 -15.27 8.82
C GLY A 262 5.39 -15.96 8.20
N PHE A 263 4.42 -15.17 7.75
CA PHE A 263 3.21 -15.62 7.08
C PHE A 263 3.10 -14.92 5.73
N LEU A 264 3.17 -15.69 4.64
CA LEU A 264 3.03 -15.19 3.28
C LEU A 264 1.76 -15.75 2.65
N PHE A 265 0.83 -14.89 2.26
CA PHE A 265 -0.31 -15.28 1.46
C PHE A 265 0.07 -15.23 -0.03
N ALA A 266 0.71 -16.30 -0.46
CA ALA A 266 1.18 -16.54 -1.82
C ALA A 266 0.01 -16.83 -2.79
N ARG A 267 0.32 -17.09 -4.06
CA ARG A 267 -0.72 -17.30 -5.08
C ARG A 267 -1.58 -18.54 -4.82
N GLY A 268 -1.00 -19.64 -4.34
CA GLY A 268 -1.70 -20.89 -4.08
C GLY A 268 -2.28 -21.02 -2.68
N GLY A 269 -1.84 -20.17 -1.73
CA GLY A 269 -2.28 -20.25 -0.35
C GLY A 269 -1.38 -19.55 0.66
N LEU A 270 -1.60 -19.83 1.94
CA LEU A 270 -0.81 -19.29 3.02
C LEU A 270 0.38 -20.21 3.33
N ILE A 271 1.57 -19.61 3.36
CA ILE A 271 2.81 -20.25 3.81
C ILE A 271 3.16 -19.71 5.20
N GLY A 272 3.39 -20.64 6.17
CA GLY A 272 4.07 -20.33 7.43
C GLY A 272 5.54 -20.71 7.35
N PHE A 273 6.45 -19.80 7.73
CA PHE A 273 7.89 -20.02 7.60
C PHE A 273 8.68 -19.39 8.76
N GLU A 274 9.91 -19.85 8.93
CA GLU A 274 10.92 -19.28 9.83
C GLU A 274 11.62 -18.10 9.14
N PRO A 275 11.48 -16.84 9.60
CA PRO A 275 12.02 -15.69 8.88
C PRO A 275 13.56 -15.66 8.78
N SER A 276 14.26 -16.22 9.76
CA SER A 276 15.72 -16.18 9.79
C SER A 276 16.39 -17.13 8.79
N THR A 277 15.69 -18.20 8.37
CA THR A 277 16.24 -19.27 7.51
C THR A 277 15.44 -19.53 6.25
N GLY A 278 14.18 -19.08 6.20
CA GLY A 278 13.24 -19.41 5.13
C GLY A 278 12.63 -20.82 5.25
N ALA A 279 12.94 -21.58 6.31
CA ALA A 279 12.40 -22.92 6.47
C ALA A 279 10.86 -22.90 6.52
N ILE A 280 10.23 -23.68 5.64
CA ILE A 280 8.77 -23.74 5.53
C ILE A 280 8.23 -24.70 6.59
N ASP A 281 7.29 -24.22 7.40
CA ASP A 281 6.59 -25.01 8.41
C ASP A 281 5.34 -25.68 7.86
N PHE A 282 4.55 -24.93 7.09
CA PHE A 282 3.31 -25.44 6.51
C PHE A 282 2.89 -24.65 5.27
N HIS A 283 2.02 -25.26 4.48
CA HIS A 283 1.28 -24.63 3.41
C HIS A 283 -0.22 -24.94 3.59
N PHE A 284 -1.05 -23.91 3.64
CA PHE A 284 -2.51 -24.01 3.65
C PHE A 284 -3.06 -23.60 2.29
N PRO A 285 -3.55 -24.54 1.46
CA PRO A 285 -4.08 -24.24 0.13
C PRO A 285 -5.32 -23.36 0.21
N TRP A 286 -5.25 -22.16 -0.41
CA TRP A 286 -6.36 -21.21 -0.43
C TRP A 286 -6.30 -20.34 -1.68
N ARG A 287 -6.94 -20.82 -2.76
CA ARG A 287 -6.96 -20.15 -4.04
C ARG A 287 -8.30 -20.31 -4.74
N ALA A 288 -8.79 -19.22 -5.35
CA ALA A 288 -9.94 -19.27 -6.23
C ALA A 288 -9.63 -20.03 -7.53
N ARG A 289 -10.68 -20.60 -8.14
CA ARG A 289 -10.60 -21.27 -9.44
C ARG A 289 -10.55 -20.30 -10.62
N VAL A 290 -10.74 -19.01 -10.37
CA VAL A 290 -10.68 -17.95 -11.39
C VAL A 290 -9.25 -17.77 -11.82
N HIS A 291 -9.00 -17.75 -13.12
CA HIS A 291 -7.65 -17.69 -13.71
C HIS A 291 -6.85 -16.48 -13.19
N ASP A 292 -7.46 -15.30 -13.22
CA ASP A 292 -6.86 -14.03 -12.82
C ASP A 292 -7.06 -13.68 -11.33
N SER A 293 -7.33 -14.69 -10.49
CA SER A 293 -7.42 -14.48 -9.04
C SER A 293 -6.07 -14.14 -8.44
N VAL A 294 -6.10 -13.21 -7.48
CA VAL A 294 -4.91 -12.79 -6.72
C VAL A 294 -5.23 -12.73 -5.22
N ASN A 295 -4.25 -13.08 -4.40
CA ASN A 295 -4.28 -12.93 -2.96
C ASN A 295 -3.53 -11.64 -2.61
N ALA A 296 -4.24 -10.60 -2.19
CA ALA A 296 -3.67 -9.27 -2.02
C ALA A 296 -3.85 -8.68 -0.61
N ALA A 297 -4.85 -9.14 0.15
CA ALA A 297 -4.98 -8.79 1.56
C ALA A 297 -3.86 -9.44 2.37
N THR A 298 -3.16 -8.64 3.18
CA THR A 298 -2.12 -9.14 4.09
C THR A 298 -2.74 -10.02 5.18
N PRO A 299 -2.12 -11.15 5.57
CA PRO A 299 -2.59 -11.95 6.70
C PRO A 299 -2.70 -11.13 7.98
N VAL A 300 -3.79 -11.28 8.73
CA VAL A 300 -3.96 -10.64 10.04
C VAL A 300 -3.61 -11.64 11.12
N VAL A 301 -2.63 -11.29 11.98
CA VAL A 301 -2.13 -12.21 13.05
C VAL A 301 -2.50 -11.66 14.41
N VAL A 302 -3.13 -12.52 15.24
CA VAL A 302 -3.50 -12.19 16.63
C VAL A 302 -3.19 -13.39 17.53
N GLY A 303 -2.23 -13.24 18.41
CA GLY A 303 -1.75 -14.36 19.24
C GLY A 303 -1.20 -15.48 18.36
N ASP A 304 -1.77 -16.68 18.48
CA ASP A 304 -1.43 -17.87 17.69
C ASP A 304 -2.36 -18.08 16.47
N GLU A 305 -3.21 -17.11 16.17
CA GLU A 305 -4.19 -17.24 15.09
C GLU A 305 -3.86 -16.31 13.89
N VAL A 306 -4.06 -16.83 12.68
CA VAL A 306 -3.81 -16.15 11.42
C VAL A 306 -5.07 -16.16 10.55
N PHE A 307 -5.57 -14.97 10.23
CA PHE A 307 -6.71 -14.79 9.34
C PHE A 307 -6.25 -14.44 7.94
N ILE A 308 -6.87 -15.07 6.94
CA ILE A 308 -6.70 -14.74 5.52
C ILE A 308 -8.07 -14.55 4.86
N THR A 309 -8.09 -13.73 3.80
CA THR A 309 -9.32 -13.46 3.03
C THR A 309 -8.98 -13.12 1.58
N GLU A 310 -9.86 -13.52 0.67
CA GLU A 310 -9.78 -13.17 -0.74
C GLU A 310 -11.19 -13.01 -1.35
N THR A 311 -11.28 -12.35 -2.50
CA THR A 311 -12.57 -11.92 -3.06
C THR A 311 -13.05 -12.74 -4.27
N TYR A 312 -12.25 -13.69 -4.78
CA TYR A 312 -12.53 -14.38 -6.05
C TYR A 312 -13.28 -15.70 -5.87
N GLY A 313 -13.54 -16.14 -4.63
CA GLY A 313 -14.32 -17.34 -4.40
C GLY A 313 -14.20 -17.99 -3.03
N PRO A 314 -13.02 -18.43 -2.56
CA PRO A 314 -12.86 -19.09 -1.25
C PRO A 314 -13.38 -18.25 -0.08
N GLY A 315 -13.18 -16.92 -0.10
CA GLY A 315 -13.53 -16.05 1.03
C GLY A 315 -12.47 -16.06 2.11
N SER A 316 -12.83 -16.37 3.34
CA SER A 316 -11.96 -16.23 4.52
C SER A 316 -11.72 -17.54 5.27
N ALA A 317 -10.57 -17.60 5.94
CA ALA A 317 -10.24 -18.64 6.89
C ALA A 317 -9.47 -18.09 8.09
N LEU A 318 -9.69 -18.67 9.26
CA LEU A 318 -8.92 -18.46 10.49
C LEU A 318 -8.22 -19.75 10.85
N LEU A 319 -6.91 -19.69 10.98
CA LEU A 319 -6.04 -20.82 11.33
C LEU A 319 -5.40 -20.56 12.68
N ARG A 320 -5.30 -21.59 13.50
CA ARG A 320 -4.42 -21.61 14.68
C ARG A 320 -3.13 -22.29 14.31
N VAL A 321 -2.01 -21.57 14.42
CA VAL A 321 -0.70 -22.06 13.97
C VAL A 321 0.07 -22.72 15.10
N LYS A 322 0.85 -23.75 14.73
CA LYS A 322 1.72 -24.50 15.63
C LYS A 322 2.95 -24.97 14.85
N PRO A 323 4.08 -25.27 15.50
CA PRO A 323 5.25 -25.82 14.82
C PRO A 323 4.89 -27.03 13.95
N GLY A 324 5.25 -26.95 12.67
CA GLY A 324 5.01 -27.99 11.68
C GLY A 324 3.57 -28.08 11.16
N GLY A 325 2.69 -27.09 11.45
CA GLY A 325 1.33 -27.16 10.92
C GLY A 325 0.36 -26.09 11.46
N TYR A 326 -0.91 -26.39 11.30
CA TYR A 326 -2.02 -25.53 11.70
C TYR A 326 -3.27 -26.38 12.02
N ASP A 327 -4.20 -25.79 12.76
CA ASP A 327 -5.58 -26.26 12.89
C ASP A 327 -6.51 -25.20 12.29
N VAL A 328 -7.53 -25.62 11.55
CA VAL A 328 -8.55 -24.68 11.02
C VAL A 328 -9.54 -24.37 12.14
N VAL A 329 -9.58 -23.12 12.61
CA VAL A 329 -10.54 -22.66 13.61
C VAL A 329 -11.91 -22.52 12.96
N TRP A 330 -11.96 -21.81 11.83
CA TRP A 330 -13.11 -21.76 10.94
C TRP A 330 -12.67 -21.36 9.54
N GLN A 331 -13.50 -21.68 8.56
CA GLN A 331 -13.35 -21.22 7.18
C GLN A 331 -14.71 -21.07 6.52
N ASP A 332 -14.78 -20.19 5.54
CA ASP A 332 -16.00 -19.99 4.77
C ASP A 332 -16.39 -21.26 4.00
N PRO A 333 -17.68 -21.65 4.02
CA PRO A 333 -18.16 -22.79 3.26
C PRO A 333 -18.15 -22.49 1.74
N PRO A 334 -18.20 -23.53 0.88
CA PRO A 334 -18.51 -23.33 -0.52
C PRO A 334 -19.82 -22.56 -0.71
N GLY A 335 -19.90 -21.67 -1.72
CA GLY A 335 -21.10 -20.88 -1.99
C GLY A 335 -20.84 -19.38 -1.92
N ARG A 336 -21.91 -18.59 -1.82
CA ARG A 336 -21.85 -17.12 -1.88
C ARG A 336 -21.76 -16.45 -0.52
N ASP A 337 -22.24 -17.13 0.52
CA ASP A 337 -22.29 -16.58 1.88
C ASP A 337 -20.89 -16.66 2.50
N LYS A 338 -20.18 -15.55 2.45
CA LYS A 338 -18.82 -15.41 2.95
C LYS A 338 -18.79 -14.44 4.12
N ALA A 339 -17.97 -14.74 5.12
CA ALA A 339 -17.75 -13.86 6.27
C ALA A 339 -17.14 -12.53 5.80
N MET A 340 -16.05 -12.62 5.02
CA MET A 340 -15.39 -11.46 4.43
C MET A 340 -14.73 -11.83 3.10
N GLN A 341 -14.72 -10.89 2.16
CA GLN A 341 -14.09 -11.02 0.85
C GLN A 341 -13.30 -9.75 0.53
N ALA A 342 -12.20 -9.53 1.28
CA ALA A 342 -11.35 -8.39 1.03
C ALA A 342 -10.60 -8.56 -0.30
N HIS A 343 -10.42 -7.46 -1.04
CA HIS A 343 -9.74 -7.46 -2.34
C HIS A 343 -8.25 -7.15 -2.18
N TRP A 344 -7.86 -5.86 -2.10
CA TRP A 344 -6.49 -5.43 -1.82
C TRP A 344 -6.33 -4.85 -0.40
N ASN A 345 -7.44 -4.48 0.22
CA ASN A 345 -7.50 -3.92 1.55
C ASN A 345 -7.27 -5.01 2.60
N THR A 346 -6.50 -4.69 3.61
CA THR A 346 -6.28 -5.58 4.76
C THR A 346 -7.28 -5.23 5.85
N PRO A 347 -8.09 -6.19 6.35
CA PRO A 347 -8.99 -5.98 7.48
C PRO A 347 -8.21 -5.67 8.76
N ILE A 348 -8.82 -4.92 9.67
CA ILE A 348 -8.24 -4.55 10.95
C ILE A 348 -8.93 -5.32 12.07
N HIS A 349 -8.15 -6.09 12.84
CA HIS A 349 -8.64 -6.70 14.08
C HIS A 349 -8.69 -5.65 15.21
N HIS A 350 -9.82 -5.56 15.89
CA HIS A 350 -9.98 -4.72 17.09
C HIS A 350 -10.92 -5.39 18.08
N GLN A 351 -10.43 -5.64 19.31
CA GLN A 351 -11.22 -6.15 20.44
C GLN A 351 -12.07 -7.40 20.11
N GLY A 352 -11.49 -8.39 19.42
CA GLY A 352 -12.16 -9.65 19.08
C GLY A 352 -13.05 -9.61 17.84
N TYR A 353 -12.95 -8.55 17.05
CA TYR A 353 -13.69 -8.36 15.81
C TYR A 353 -12.75 -7.94 14.67
N LEU A 354 -13.13 -8.26 13.43
CA LEU A 354 -12.48 -7.79 12.23
C LEU A 354 -13.37 -6.79 11.50
N TYR A 355 -12.76 -5.70 11.08
CA TYR A 355 -13.41 -4.65 10.29
C TYR A 355 -12.72 -4.52 8.95
N GLY A 356 -13.47 -4.56 7.85
CA GLY A 356 -12.89 -4.48 6.51
C GLY A 356 -13.92 -4.27 5.42
N SER A 357 -13.45 -3.77 4.28
CA SER A 357 -14.26 -3.71 3.07
C SER A 357 -14.29 -5.08 2.41
N SER A 358 -15.48 -5.55 2.10
CA SER A 358 -15.79 -6.86 1.51
C SER A 358 -16.51 -6.69 0.17
N GLY A 359 -16.04 -7.35 -0.87
CA GLY A 359 -16.61 -7.30 -2.21
C GLY A 359 -15.58 -7.12 -3.31
N ARG A 360 -15.83 -7.73 -4.47
CA ARG A 360 -14.92 -7.69 -5.62
C ARG A 360 -15.04 -6.40 -6.42
N HIS A 361 -16.24 -5.90 -6.58
CA HIS A 361 -16.55 -4.76 -7.42
C HIS A 361 -17.05 -3.58 -6.59
N LYS A 362 -16.97 -2.38 -7.15
CA LYS A 362 -17.47 -1.16 -6.52
C LYS A 362 -18.94 -1.24 -6.14
N SER A 363 -19.75 -1.94 -6.98
CA SER A 363 -21.19 -2.03 -6.80
C SER A 363 -21.64 -3.02 -5.74
N ASP A 364 -20.81 -4.01 -5.42
CA ASP A 364 -21.11 -5.08 -4.46
C ASP A 364 -20.31 -4.97 -3.17
N ALA A 365 -19.46 -3.93 -3.07
CA ALA A 365 -18.64 -3.72 -1.91
C ALA A 365 -19.44 -3.13 -0.73
N GLU A 366 -19.15 -3.62 0.43
CA GLU A 366 -19.71 -3.21 1.71
C GLU A 366 -18.64 -3.18 2.79
N LEU A 367 -18.84 -2.35 3.81
CA LEU A 367 -18.02 -2.38 5.01
C LEU A 367 -18.64 -3.38 5.99
N ARG A 368 -17.83 -4.28 6.51
CA ARG A 368 -18.27 -5.34 7.44
C ARG A 368 -17.54 -5.31 8.76
N CYS A 369 -18.27 -5.70 9.81
CA CYS A 369 -17.72 -6.18 11.06
C CYS A 369 -18.06 -7.66 11.22
N ILE A 370 -17.05 -8.51 11.46
CA ILE A 370 -17.24 -9.93 11.76
C ILE A 370 -16.58 -10.30 13.09
N GLN A 371 -17.13 -11.28 13.77
CA GLN A 371 -16.54 -11.81 14.99
C GLN A 371 -15.30 -12.65 14.65
N TRP A 372 -14.17 -12.40 15.34
CA TRP A 372 -12.89 -13.07 15.08
C TRP A 372 -12.99 -14.59 15.11
N ASN A 373 -13.47 -15.15 16.24
CA ASN A 373 -13.42 -16.58 16.51
C ASN A 373 -14.39 -17.45 15.70
N THR A 374 -15.37 -16.83 15.02
CA THR A 374 -16.45 -17.59 14.36
C THR A 374 -16.73 -17.16 12.93
N GLY A 375 -16.17 -16.02 12.49
CA GLY A 375 -16.55 -15.42 11.21
C GLY A 375 -17.98 -14.87 11.16
N LYS A 376 -18.72 -14.88 12.29
CA LYS A 376 -20.10 -14.41 12.33
C LYS A 376 -20.18 -12.93 11.94
N LEU A 377 -21.06 -12.61 10.97
CA LEU A 377 -21.36 -11.24 10.59
C LEU A 377 -22.07 -10.53 11.77
N MET A 378 -21.51 -9.42 12.23
CA MET A 378 -22.10 -8.55 13.25
C MET A 378 -22.95 -7.49 12.60
N TRP A 379 -22.37 -6.76 11.65
CA TRP A 379 -23.09 -5.80 10.80
C TRP A 379 -22.42 -5.69 9.42
N SER A 380 -23.18 -5.21 8.45
CA SER A 380 -22.74 -4.87 7.12
C SER A 380 -23.40 -3.57 6.67
N GLU A 381 -22.58 -2.66 6.14
CA GLU A 381 -23.06 -1.42 5.52
C GLU A 381 -22.78 -1.47 4.02
N PRO A 382 -23.83 -1.64 3.19
CA PRO A 382 -23.71 -1.74 1.75
C PRO A 382 -23.46 -0.38 1.09
N ARG A 383 -22.98 -0.41 -0.16
CA ARG A 383 -22.82 0.76 -1.04
C ARG A 383 -21.76 1.77 -0.60
N LEU A 384 -20.80 1.35 0.21
CA LEU A 384 -19.70 2.20 0.61
C LEU A 384 -18.52 2.18 -0.37
N THR A 385 -18.63 1.49 -1.49
CA THR A 385 -17.53 1.19 -2.42
C THR A 385 -16.45 0.32 -1.77
N ARG A 386 -15.42 -0.10 -2.51
CA ARG A 386 -14.26 -0.73 -1.87
C ARG A 386 -13.49 0.33 -1.12
N ALA A 387 -12.99 0.00 0.06
CA ALA A 387 -12.36 0.96 0.94
C ALA A 387 -11.15 0.40 1.66
N SER A 388 -10.21 1.27 2.01
CA SER A 388 -9.09 0.98 2.90
C SER A 388 -9.27 1.69 4.24
N LEU A 389 -8.83 1.06 5.32
CA LEU A 389 -9.05 1.49 6.69
C LEU A 389 -7.73 1.80 7.41
N LEU A 390 -7.81 2.76 8.32
CA LEU A 390 -6.82 3.04 9.36
C LEU A 390 -7.57 3.14 10.70
N TYR A 391 -7.11 2.43 11.73
CA TYR A 391 -7.64 2.60 13.09
C TYR A 391 -6.85 3.67 13.85
N ALA A 392 -7.56 4.56 14.53
CA ALA A 392 -7.01 5.53 15.49
C ALA A 392 -8.08 5.93 16.51
N ASP A 393 -7.72 6.00 17.78
CA ASP A 393 -8.51 6.59 18.86
C ASP A 393 -9.99 6.18 18.88
N GLY A 394 -10.25 4.86 18.83
CA GLY A 394 -11.62 4.31 18.86
C GLY A 394 -12.40 4.42 17.54
N HIS A 395 -11.76 4.85 16.44
CA HIS A 395 -12.42 5.05 15.15
C HIS A 395 -11.62 4.44 13.99
N PHE A 396 -12.30 4.20 12.90
CA PHE A 396 -11.69 3.90 11.60
C PHE A 396 -11.78 5.12 10.69
N VAL A 397 -10.63 5.58 10.20
CA VAL A 397 -10.57 6.45 9.03
C VAL A 397 -10.73 5.57 7.80
N CYS A 398 -11.88 5.67 7.13
CA CYS A 398 -12.26 4.85 6.00
C CYS A 398 -12.18 5.68 4.71
N LEU A 399 -11.25 5.30 3.80
CA LEU A 399 -11.10 5.91 2.48
C LEU A 399 -11.74 5.01 1.42
N GLY A 400 -12.88 5.44 0.88
CA GLY A 400 -13.52 4.79 -0.27
C GLY A 400 -12.73 5.01 -1.56
N GLU A 401 -12.75 4.03 -2.47
CA GLU A 401 -12.05 4.13 -3.76
C GLU A 401 -12.52 5.31 -4.61
N ASP A 402 -13.71 5.83 -4.36
CA ASP A 402 -14.29 7.02 -5.00
C ASP A 402 -13.80 8.35 -4.38
N GLY A 403 -12.87 8.28 -3.41
CA GLY A 403 -12.32 9.44 -2.72
C GLY A 403 -13.16 9.96 -1.56
N THR A 404 -14.25 9.28 -1.18
CA THR A 404 -15.04 9.65 -0.01
C THR A 404 -14.30 9.23 1.26
N LEU A 405 -14.07 10.18 2.16
CA LEU A 405 -13.45 9.96 3.46
C LEU A 405 -14.54 9.89 4.54
N ARG A 406 -14.49 8.87 5.39
CA ARG A 406 -15.42 8.67 6.50
C ARG A 406 -14.67 8.43 7.79
N LEU A 407 -15.27 8.89 8.88
CA LEU A 407 -14.89 8.52 10.24
C LEU A 407 -15.96 7.58 10.80
N VAL A 408 -15.59 6.36 11.09
CA VAL A 408 -16.50 5.29 11.53
C VAL A 408 -16.10 4.85 12.93
N GLU A 409 -17.04 4.80 13.87
CA GLU A 409 -16.79 4.32 15.24
C GLU A 409 -16.42 2.82 15.24
N ALA A 410 -15.39 2.46 16.00
CA ALA A 410 -14.92 1.07 16.09
C ALA A 410 -15.77 0.28 17.09
N THR A 411 -16.98 -0.12 16.67
CA THR A 411 -17.93 -0.86 17.49
C THR A 411 -18.53 -2.05 16.75
N PRO A 412 -18.74 -3.21 17.41
CA PRO A 412 -19.37 -4.37 16.79
C PRO A 412 -20.91 -4.35 16.80
N GLU A 413 -21.55 -3.39 17.50
CA GLU A 413 -22.99 -3.35 17.63
C GLU A 413 -23.69 -2.98 16.32
N GLU A 414 -23.22 -1.91 15.66
CA GLU A 414 -23.78 -1.39 14.42
C GLU A 414 -22.81 -0.50 13.68
N TYR A 415 -23.04 -0.22 12.41
CA TYR A 415 -22.32 0.79 11.66
C TYR A 415 -22.69 2.19 12.15
N ARG A 416 -21.70 2.96 12.60
CA ARG A 416 -21.88 4.35 13.05
C ARG A 416 -20.89 5.28 12.36
N CYS A 417 -21.35 5.98 11.34
CA CYS A 417 -20.58 7.03 10.68
C CYS A 417 -20.68 8.33 11.48
N LYS A 418 -19.55 8.83 11.98
CA LYS A 418 -19.47 10.08 12.73
C LYS A 418 -19.34 11.29 11.81
N ALA A 419 -18.60 11.13 10.71
CA ALA A 419 -18.39 12.17 9.72
C ALA A 419 -18.13 11.56 8.35
N GLU A 420 -18.56 12.25 7.30
CA GLU A 420 -18.34 11.89 5.90
C GLU A 420 -18.05 13.14 5.09
N VAL A 421 -17.04 13.10 4.21
CA VAL A 421 -16.68 14.21 3.33
C VAL A 421 -16.09 13.75 2.02
N ARG A 422 -16.33 14.51 0.95
CA ARG A 422 -15.54 14.51 -0.28
C ARG A 422 -14.72 15.77 -0.33
N LEU A 423 -13.43 15.64 -0.09
CA LEU A 423 -12.51 16.79 -0.09
C LEU A 423 -12.50 17.44 -1.47
N ARG A 424 -12.64 18.76 -1.52
CA ARG A 424 -12.64 19.57 -2.75
C ARG A 424 -11.58 20.66 -2.68
N ASP A 425 -11.08 21.03 -3.82
CA ASP A 425 -10.25 22.24 -3.97
C ASP A 425 -11.16 23.45 -3.86
N GLU A 426 -10.86 24.39 -2.97
CA GLU A 426 -11.71 25.56 -2.70
C GLU A 426 -11.83 26.51 -3.90
N SER A 427 -10.85 26.50 -4.79
CA SER A 427 -10.83 27.43 -5.94
C SER A 427 -11.52 26.84 -7.17
N THR A 428 -11.45 25.53 -7.35
CA THR A 428 -11.94 24.84 -8.56
C THR A 428 -13.16 23.95 -8.31
N GLU A 429 -13.52 23.70 -7.05
CA GLU A 429 -14.55 22.74 -6.63
C GLU A 429 -14.29 21.29 -7.08
N GLU A 430 -13.12 21.01 -7.68
CA GLU A 430 -12.75 19.68 -8.13
C GLU A 430 -12.40 18.77 -6.95
N PRO A 431 -12.70 17.45 -7.04
CA PRO A 431 -12.31 16.50 -6.00
C PRO A 431 -10.79 16.46 -5.84
N LEU A 432 -10.31 16.56 -4.58
CA LEU A 432 -8.90 16.40 -4.24
C LEU A 432 -8.44 14.95 -4.35
N LEU A 433 -9.31 13.99 -4.03
CA LEU A 433 -9.04 12.56 -4.08
C LEU A 433 -9.85 11.93 -5.22
N ARG A 434 -9.26 11.91 -6.42
CA ARG A 434 -9.89 11.29 -7.58
C ARG A 434 -9.79 9.77 -7.53
N GLU A 435 -10.80 9.09 -8.03
CA GLU A 435 -10.85 7.63 -8.20
C GLU A 435 -9.77 7.15 -9.20
N PRO A 436 -9.06 6.01 -8.89
CA PRO A 436 -9.20 5.21 -7.68
C PRO A 436 -8.34 5.72 -6.52
N ALA A 437 -8.93 5.80 -5.31
CA ALA A 437 -8.23 6.08 -4.06
C ALA A 437 -8.10 4.79 -3.24
N TRP A 438 -7.21 3.88 -3.68
CA TRP A 438 -7.07 2.53 -3.11
C TRP A 438 -6.07 2.43 -1.96
N ALA A 439 -5.15 3.38 -1.87
CA ALA A 439 -4.09 3.36 -0.86
C ALA A 439 -4.67 3.55 0.55
N ALA A 440 -4.17 2.76 1.52
CA ALA A 440 -4.59 2.91 2.91
C ALA A 440 -4.16 4.28 3.46
N PRO A 441 -5.01 4.96 4.27
CA PRO A 441 -4.62 6.19 4.97
C PRO A 441 -3.42 5.98 5.89
N ILE A 442 -2.63 7.02 6.11
CA ILE A 442 -1.53 7.05 7.09
C ILE A 442 -1.80 8.16 8.10
N LEU A 443 -1.68 7.86 9.39
CA LEU A 443 -1.66 8.87 10.46
C LEU A 443 -0.30 8.86 11.14
N SER A 444 0.39 10.00 11.07
CA SER A 444 1.71 10.16 11.66
C SER A 444 1.90 11.59 12.15
N HIS A 445 2.26 11.76 13.42
CA HIS A 445 2.48 13.05 14.08
C HIS A 445 1.27 14.02 13.94
N GLY A 446 0.06 13.48 14.08
CA GLY A 446 -1.20 14.22 13.97
C GLY A 446 -1.64 14.56 12.55
N LEU A 447 -0.85 14.18 11.54
CA LEU A 447 -1.10 14.42 10.13
C LEU A 447 -1.63 13.17 9.45
N LEU A 448 -2.75 13.31 8.75
CA LEU A 448 -3.38 12.26 7.96
C LEU A 448 -3.00 12.44 6.48
N TYR A 449 -2.33 11.45 5.91
CA TYR A 449 -1.92 11.44 4.50
C TYR A 449 -2.85 10.52 3.71
N LEU A 450 -3.43 11.07 2.65
CA LEU A 450 -4.39 10.40 1.78
C LEU A 450 -3.93 10.49 0.33
N ARG A 451 -4.03 9.38 -0.40
CA ARG A 451 -3.68 9.32 -1.81
C ARG A 451 -4.92 9.05 -2.66
N GLY A 452 -5.20 9.94 -3.60
CA GLY A 452 -6.06 9.69 -4.76
C GLY A 452 -5.26 9.18 -5.96
N ARG A 453 -5.87 9.17 -7.14
CA ARG A 453 -5.25 8.73 -8.40
C ARG A 453 -3.93 9.48 -8.68
N ASP A 454 -3.96 10.79 -8.56
CA ASP A 454 -2.95 11.72 -9.06
C ASP A 454 -2.55 12.80 -8.04
N ARG A 455 -2.96 12.63 -6.78
CA ARG A 455 -2.74 13.64 -5.74
C ARG A 455 -2.54 13.02 -4.37
N LEU A 456 -1.61 13.59 -3.62
CA LEU A 456 -1.42 13.39 -2.19
C LEU A 456 -2.00 14.58 -1.45
N VAL A 457 -2.79 14.32 -0.42
CA VAL A 457 -3.41 15.32 0.45
C VAL A 457 -2.99 15.04 1.89
N CYS A 458 -2.47 16.04 2.56
CA CYS A 458 -2.14 16.00 3.99
C CYS A 458 -3.15 16.84 4.77
N LEU A 459 -3.81 16.22 5.72
CA LEU A 459 -4.81 16.84 6.60
C LEU A 459 -4.30 16.91 8.03
N ARG A 460 -4.77 17.88 8.80
CA ARG A 460 -4.59 17.94 10.26
C ARG A 460 -5.72 17.15 10.93
N LEU A 461 -5.43 15.91 11.34
CA LEU A 461 -6.43 15.08 12.03
C LEU A 461 -6.36 15.24 13.55
N ILE A 462 -5.19 15.51 14.13
CA ILE A 462 -5.02 15.83 15.54
C ILE A 462 -4.62 17.31 15.64
N PRO A 463 -5.41 18.13 16.36
CA PRO A 463 -5.08 19.55 16.54
C PRO A 463 -3.71 19.74 17.21
N ASP A 464 -3.01 20.80 16.85
CA ASP A 464 -1.84 21.21 17.61
C ASP A 464 -2.28 21.59 19.04
N ASN A 465 -1.53 21.13 20.04
CA ASN A 465 -1.72 21.56 21.43
C ASN A 465 -1.22 23.00 21.60
N ASP A 466 -1.79 23.95 20.86
CA ASP A 466 -1.66 25.36 21.19
C ASP A 466 -2.37 25.54 22.55
N GLY A 467 -1.54 25.54 23.59
CA GLY A 467 -2.04 25.63 24.95
C GLY A 467 -3.17 26.65 25.04
N VAL A 468 -4.27 26.24 25.64
CA VAL A 468 -5.29 27.11 26.17
C VAL A 468 -4.58 28.17 27.04
N ARG A 469 -4.13 29.25 26.41
CA ARG A 469 -3.81 30.48 27.13
C ARG A 469 -5.15 30.97 27.66
N GLN A 470 -5.48 30.55 28.88
CA GLN A 470 -6.51 31.27 29.66
C GLN A 470 -6.18 32.76 29.56
N PRO A 471 -7.16 33.61 29.22
CA PRO A 471 -6.94 35.03 29.21
C PRO A 471 -6.44 35.39 30.62
N ARG A 472 -5.23 35.93 30.71
CA ARG A 472 -4.73 36.50 31.97
C ARG A 472 -5.77 37.46 32.46
N GLN A 473 -6.44 37.13 33.56
CA GLN A 473 -7.22 38.07 34.30
C GLN A 473 -6.29 39.26 34.58
N SER A 474 -6.63 40.40 33.99
CA SER A 474 -6.01 41.67 34.32
C SER A 474 -6.25 41.94 35.80
N LEU A 475 -5.25 41.73 36.63
CA LEU A 475 -5.23 42.29 37.98
C LEU A 475 -5.28 43.81 37.82
N SER A 476 -6.48 44.37 38.04
CA SER A 476 -6.63 45.79 38.24
C SER A 476 -5.95 46.14 39.58
N LEU A 477 -4.76 46.72 39.43
CA LEU A 477 -4.17 47.49 40.55
C LEU A 477 -5.00 48.77 40.72
N ASP A 478 -6.05 48.66 41.53
CA ASP A 478 -6.74 49.86 42.04
C ASP A 478 -5.92 50.39 43.19
N GLY A 479 -5.25 51.51 42.93
CA GLY A 479 -4.49 52.22 43.93
C GLY A 479 -5.42 53.01 44.89
N ARG A 480 -5.22 52.88 46.15
CA ARG A 480 -5.56 53.95 47.10
C ARG A 480 -4.56 53.97 48.24
N ARG A 481 -3.90 55.13 48.26
CA ARG A 481 -3.31 55.90 49.38
C ARG A 481 -2.07 55.33 50.08
#